data_1f20f60d786d3c5171b5961128a8be68
#
_entry.id   1f20f60d786d3c5171b5961128a8be68
#
_cell.length_a   1.000
_cell.length_b   1.000
_cell.length_c   1.000
_cell.angle_alpha   90.00
_cell.angle_beta   90.00
_cell.angle_gamma   90.00
#
_symmetry.space_group_name_H-M   'P 1'
#
loop_
_entity.id
_entity.type
_entity.pdbx_description
1 polymer ?
#
loop_
_entity_poly.entity_id
_entity_poly.type
_entity_poly.pdbx_seq_one_letter_code
_entity_poly.pdbx_strand_id
1 'polypeptide(L)'
;MIKRKMDSLKTCFFGGYDKLDTLKYIDTITSEIYMLESAIEKKKNGDNFVIPGETGQRKLKGSALGGFAKPDVDSYICALLGKAAELREKLCS
;
A
#
# COMPACT_ATOMS: atom_id res chain seq x y z
N MET A 1 -11.46 3.27 -7.87
CA MET A 1 -11.34 2.91 -6.44
C MET A 1 -10.65 1.58 -6.29
N ILE A 2 -9.62 1.53 -5.47
CA ILE A 2 -8.89 0.29 -5.26
C ILE A 2 -9.63 -0.55 -4.24
N LYS A 3 -9.99 -1.77 -4.64
CA LYS A 3 -10.58 -2.72 -3.72
C LYS A 3 -9.48 -3.29 -2.83
N ARG A 4 -9.68 -3.22 -1.54
CA ARG A 4 -8.80 -3.89 -0.59
C ARG A 4 -9.10 -5.38 -0.62
N LYS A 5 -8.06 -6.18 -0.82
CA LYS A 5 -8.18 -7.63 -0.79
C LYS A 5 -7.67 -8.19 0.53
N MET A 6 -8.12 -7.57 1.61
CA MET A 6 -7.66 -7.94 2.96
C MET A 6 -8.00 -9.38 3.32
N ASP A 7 -9.15 -9.84 2.87
CA ASP A 7 -9.60 -11.22 3.11
C ASP A 7 -8.77 -12.25 2.35
N SER A 8 -7.94 -11.83 1.39
CA SER A 8 -7.04 -12.74 0.71
C SER A 8 -5.73 -12.97 1.46
N LEU A 9 -5.48 -12.21 2.54
CA LEU A 9 -4.29 -12.38 3.36
C LEU A 9 -4.51 -13.56 4.30
N LYS A 10 -3.72 -14.60 4.11
CA LYS A 10 -3.79 -15.79 4.96
C LYS A 10 -3.05 -15.57 6.26
N THR A 11 -3.54 -16.21 7.32
CA THR A 11 -2.85 -16.20 8.60
C THR A 11 -1.98 -17.46 8.70
N CYS A 12 -1.02 -17.42 9.61
CA CYS A 12 -0.18 -18.58 9.89
C CYS A 12 -0.06 -18.78 11.40
N PHE A 13 0.37 -19.98 11.82
CA PHE A 13 0.51 -20.27 13.25
C PHE A 13 1.78 -19.69 13.84
N PHE A 14 2.84 -19.61 13.06
CA PHE A 14 4.16 -19.16 13.55
C PHE A 14 4.84 -18.28 12.50
N GLY A 15 5.55 -17.27 12.97
CA GLY A 15 6.48 -16.53 12.13
C GLY A 15 5.86 -15.61 11.07
N GLY A 16 4.60 -15.22 11.25
CA GLY A 16 3.97 -14.27 10.34
C GLY A 16 4.34 -12.83 10.66
N TYR A 17 3.79 -11.90 9.89
CA TYR A 17 3.88 -10.48 10.21
C TYR A 17 2.80 -10.08 11.22
N ASP A 18 3.12 -9.16 12.12
CA ASP A 18 2.17 -8.60 13.06
C ASP A 18 0.99 -8.00 12.30
N LYS A 19 -0.23 -8.42 12.67
CA LYS A 19 -1.43 -7.99 11.95
C LYS A 19 -1.64 -6.49 11.99
N LEU A 20 -1.52 -5.89 13.16
CA LEU A 20 -1.76 -4.46 13.32
C LEU A 20 -0.75 -3.64 12.52
N ASP A 21 0.53 -3.98 12.61
CA ASP A 21 1.57 -3.28 11.89
C ASP A 21 1.38 -3.41 10.38
N THR A 22 1.02 -4.61 9.92
CA THR A 22 0.73 -4.87 8.50
C THR A 22 -0.44 -4.00 8.02
N LEU A 23 -1.54 -3.97 8.78
CA LEU A 23 -2.71 -3.20 8.41
C LEU A 23 -2.41 -1.70 8.36
N LYS A 24 -1.63 -1.20 9.30
CA LYS A 24 -1.21 0.20 9.32
C LYS A 24 -0.40 0.56 8.08
N TYR A 25 0.52 -0.30 7.70
CA TYR A 25 1.36 -0.07 6.53
C TYR A 25 0.52 -0.09 5.26
N ILE A 26 -0.37 -1.08 5.12
CA ILE A 26 -1.28 -1.17 3.97
C ILE A 26 -2.14 0.08 3.88
N ASP A 27 -2.67 0.56 4.99
CA ASP A 27 -3.48 1.78 5.01
C ASP A 27 -2.68 3.00 4.55
N THR A 28 -1.43 3.09 4.98
CA THR A 28 -0.57 4.20 4.57
C THR A 28 -0.33 4.19 3.07
N ILE A 29 -0.01 3.03 2.49
CA ILE A 29 0.21 2.91 1.04
C ILE A 29 -1.08 3.19 0.27
N THR A 30 -2.20 2.67 0.76
CA THR A 30 -3.51 2.88 0.12
C THR A 30 -3.89 4.36 0.12
N SER A 31 -3.58 5.06 1.20
CA SER A 31 -3.82 6.51 1.28
C SER A 31 -2.97 7.27 0.27
N GLU A 32 -1.72 6.87 0.10
CA GLU A 32 -0.84 7.47 -0.91
C GLU A 32 -1.42 7.26 -2.31
N ILE A 33 -1.86 6.04 -2.62
CA ILE A 33 -2.45 5.72 -3.92
C ILE A 33 -3.69 6.59 -4.16
N TYR A 34 -4.55 6.71 -3.16
CA TYR A 34 -5.75 7.54 -3.26
C TYR A 34 -5.41 9.00 -3.55
N MET A 35 -4.41 9.53 -2.85
CA MET A 35 -3.98 10.90 -3.06
C MET A 35 -3.34 11.10 -4.44
N LEU A 36 -2.60 10.11 -4.94
CA LEU A 36 -2.04 10.15 -6.28
C LEU A 36 -3.13 10.17 -7.35
N GLU A 37 -4.15 9.33 -7.19
CA GLU A 37 -5.28 9.30 -8.11
C GLU A 37 -6.01 10.64 -8.13
N SER A 38 -6.22 11.22 -6.96
CA SER A 38 -6.85 12.54 -6.83
C SER A 38 -6.01 13.62 -7.50
N ALA A 39 -4.69 13.60 -7.31
CA ALA A 39 -3.79 14.57 -7.93
C ALA A 39 -3.79 14.45 -9.46
N ILE A 40 -3.83 13.23 -9.99
CA ILE A 40 -3.92 12.99 -11.43
C ILE A 40 -5.20 13.59 -11.99
N GLU A 41 -6.33 13.39 -11.30
CA GLU A 41 -7.61 13.95 -11.71
C GLU A 41 -7.57 15.47 -11.74
N LYS A 42 -7.01 16.08 -10.70
CA LYS A 42 -6.86 17.54 -10.65
C LYS A 42 -5.96 18.05 -11.78
N LYS A 43 -4.88 17.34 -12.07
CA LYS A 43 -3.97 17.71 -13.16
C LYS A 43 -4.71 17.69 -14.50
N LYS A 44 -5.55 16.67 -14.74
CA LYS A 44 -6.34 16.57 -15.98
C LYS A 44 -7.30 17.75 -16.11
N ASN A 45 -7.86 18.22 -15.01
CA ASN A 45 -8.82 19.30 -15.00
C ASN A 45 -8.16 20.69 -15.00
N GLY A 46 -6.84 20.75 -14.96
CA GLY A 46 -6.12 22.02 -14.89
C GLY A 46 -6.12 22.66 -13.52
N ASP A 47 -6.53 21.92 -12.48
CA ASP A 47 -6.56 22.41 -11.11
C ASP A 47 -5.19 22.28 -10.45
N ASN A 48 -4.98 23.05 -9.41
CA ASN A 48 -3.78 22.93 -8.59
C ASN A 48 -3.81 21.59 -7.85
N PHE A 49 -2.66 20.96 -7.76
CA PHE A 49 -2.53 19.69 -7.05
C PHE A 49 -1.21 19.64 -6.29
N VAL A 50 -1.17 18.76 -5.29
CA VAL A 50 0.03 18.52 -4.50
C VAL A 50 0.45 17.07 -4.73
N ILE A 51 1.75 16.85 -4.93
CA ILE A 51 2.29 15.50 -5.06
C ILE A 51 2.47 14.94 -3.66
N PRO A 52 1.76 13.84 -3.32
CA PRO A 52 1.90 13.27 -1.97
C PRO A 52 3.27 12.65 -1.75
N GLY A 53 3.69 12.61 -0.50
CA GLY A 53 4.93 11.97 -0.12
C GLY A 53 4.92 10.47 -0.41
N GLU A 54 6.08 9.91 -0.69
CA GLU A 54 6.24 8.50 -0.97
C GLU A 54 6.31 7.70 0.33
N THR A 55 5.46 6.67 0.45
CA THR A 55 5.50 5.77 1.61
C THR A 55 6.77 4.94 1.61
N GLY A 56 7.13 4.39 0.45
CA GLY A 56 8.32 3.57 0.32
C GLY A 56 8.21 2.23 1.04
N GLN A 57 9.29 1.49 1.00
CA GLN A 57 9.37 0.20 1.68
C GLN A 57 9.76 0.40 3.13
N ARG A 58 9.18 -0.40 4.01
CA ARG A 58 9.65 -0.51 5.39
C ARG A 58 9.50 -1.96 5.86
N LYS A 59 10.30 -2.30 6.85
CA LYS A 59 10.28 -3.63 7.43
C LYS A 59 9.12 -3.75 8.41
N LEU A 60 8.30 -4.78 8.23
CA LEU A 60 7.19 -5.06 9.12
C LEU A 60 7.65 -5.85 10.33
N LYS A 61 6.98 -5.64 11.45
CA LYS A 61 7.24 -6.41 12.66
C LYS A 61 6.82 -7.86 12.45
N GLY A 62 7.64 -8.78 12.93
CA GLY A 62 7.27 -10.19 12.95
C GLY A 62 6.37 -10.50 14.12
N SER A 63 5.66 -11.61 14.03
CA SER A 63 4.85 -12.16 15.12
C SER A 63 5.35 -13.56 15.43
N ALA A 64 5.59 -13.85 16.70
CA ALA A 64 6.04 -15.18 17.12
C ALA A 64 4.93 -16.20 16.94
N LEU A 65 3.69 -15.81 17.23
CA LEU A 65 2.52 -16.68 17.11
C LEU A 65 1.46 -15.96 16.29
N GLY A 66 0.97 -16.63 15.27
CA GLY A 66 -0.06 -16.08 14.41
C GLY A 66 0.49 -15.03 13.47
N GLY A 67 -0.36 -14.08 13.10
CA GLY A 67 -0.03 -13.04 12.12
C GLY A 67 -0.42 -13.42 10.72
N PHE A 68 -0.14 -12.52 9.78
CA PHE A 68 -0.39 -12.79 8.36
C PHE A 68 0.79 -13.53 7.73
N ALA A 69 0.50 -14.45 6.82
CA ALA A 69 1.54 -15.22 6.12
C ALA A 69 2.44 -14.27 5.31
N LYS A 70 3.75 -14.35 5.54
CA LYS A 70 4.71 -13.44 4.92
C LYS A 70 4.65 -13.39 3.40
N PRO A 71 4.59 -14.54 2.68
CA PRO A 71 4.54 -14.49 1.21
C PRO A 71 3.32 -13.73 0.69
N ASP A 72 2.16 -13.92 1.32
CA ASP A 72 0.94 -13.24 0.92
C ASP A 72 1.04 -11.73 1.14
N VAL A 73 1.57 -11.33 2.30
CA VAL A 73 1.76 -9.92 2.62
C VAL A 73 2.77 -9.29 1.66
N ASP A 74 3.91 -9.96 1.45
CA ASP A 74 4.95 -9.44 0.57
C ASP A 74 4.41 -9.22 -0.85
N SER A 75 3.64 -10.16 -1.38
CA SER A 75 3.04 -10.03 -2.70
C SER A 75 2.04 -8.87 -2.76
N TYR A 76 1.21 -8.74 -1.74
CA TYR A 76 0.21 -7.69 -1.69
C TYR A 76 0.85 -6.30 -1.59
N ILE A 77 1.82 -6.16 -0.70
CA ILE A 77 2.56 -4.89 -0.52
C ILE A 77 3.31 -4.53 -1.81
N CYS A 78 3.96 -5.51 -2.44
CA CYS A 78 4.67 -5.28 -3.69
C CYS A 78 3.72 -4.75 -4.78
N ALA A 79 2.53 -5.32 -4.88
CA ALA A 79 1.53 -4.86 -5.84
C ALA A 79 1.08 -3.43 -5.54
N LEU A 80 0.86 -3.09 -4.27
CA LEU A 80 0.46 -1.74 -3.88
C LEU A 80 1.56 -0.72 -4.14
N LEU A 81 2.79 -1.04 -3.79
CA LEU A 81 3.92 -0.14 -4.04
C LEU A 81 4.15 0.05 -5.54
N GLY A 82 3.98 -1.01 -6.33
CA GLY A 82 4.05 -0.93 -7.78
C GLY A 82 2.98 -0.03 -8.35
N LYS A 83 1.76 -0.11 -7.82
CA LYS A 83 0.66 0.77 -8.25
C LYS A 83 0.95 2.22 -7.91
N ALA A 84 1.46 2.48 -6.71
CA ALA A 84 1.82 3.84 -6.29
C ALA A 84 2.92 4.41 -7.21
N ALA A 85 3.92 3.62 -7.53
CA ALA A 85 5.01 4.04 -8.41
C ALA A 85 4.49 4.37 -9.82
N GLU A 86 3.60 3.53 -10.34
CA GLU A 86 2.98 3.76 -11.66
C GLU A 86 2.19 5.07 -11.69
N LEU A 87 1.38 5.31 -10.66
CA LEU A 87 0.59 6.54 -10.59
C LEU A 87 1.47 7.78 -10.44
N ARG A 88 2.53 7.67 -9.65
CA ARG A 88 3.48 8.76 -9.44
C ARG A 88 4.18 9.11 -10.75
N GLU A 89 4.54 8.11 -11.53
CA GLU A 89 5.15 8.31 -12.83
C GLU A 89 4.19 9.05 -13.77
N LYS A 90 2.92 8.66 -13.81
CA LYS A 90 1.90 9.34 -14.60
C LYS A 90 1.72 10.79 -14.18
N LEU A 91 1.77 11.05 -12.87
CA LEU A 91 1.59 12.39 -12.34
C LEU A 91 2.75 13.30 -12.72
N CYS A 92 3.96 12.76 -12.76
CA CYS A 92 5.17 13.51 -13.05
C CYS A 92 5.52 13.60 -14.55
N SER A 93 4.77 12.92 -15.39
CA SER A 93 5.04 12.95 -16.84
C SER A 93 4.37 14.11 -17.57
#